data_e2997abd826bf576c1339994d7a68f98
#
_entry.id   e2997abd826bf576c1339994d7a68f98
#
_cell.length_a   1.000
_cell.length_b   1.000
_cell.length_c   1.000
_cell.angle_alpha   90.00
_cell.angle_beta   90.00
_cell.angle_gamma   90.00
#
_symmetry.space_group_name_H-M   'P 1'
#
loop_
_entity.id
_entity.type
_entity.pdbx_description
1 polymer ?
#
loop_
_entity_poly.entity_id
_entity_poly.type
_entity_poly.pdbx_seq_one_letter_code
_entity_poly.pdbx_strand_id
1 'polypeptide(L)'
;YLIGKLPFNREMVATDYVDGHSFGECYTEGWKINTPIDKEAYKRYRFALDTQEDLIITNRSKSIALNLAMIDAKDYYNEPNMYFSYQFDFRGRIYPIQQHLNPQGKEEIKALIEFSNGYPITTEEELYWFKIHGANCYGYDKLEYEDRVNEISKKEQEIHLIASDPIRYRGYWKDTDSLYLYLAWCFEYSDYLNNPTTFRSHIPIALDATCSGIQVYSGLLLDGEGAEEVNVTGYTRKDIYGKVAAKVNEYL
;
A
#
# COMPACT_ATOMS: atom_id res chain seq x y z
N TYR A 1 16.01 1.62 -4.80
CA TYR A 1 16.94 2.46 -4.02
C TYR A 1 16.27 3.57 -3.19
N LEU A 2 14.96 3.49 -2.98
CA LEU A 2 14.21 4.46 -2.17
C LEU A 2 14.15 4.11 -0.68
N ILE A 3 14.58 2.89 -0.32
CA ILE A 3 14.77 2.50 1.08
C ILE A 3 16.19 2.89 1.45
N GLY A 4 16.38 4.15 1.83
CA GLY A 4 17.63 4.62 2.40
C GLY A 4 17.99 3.75 3.61
N LYS A 5 19.25 3.34 3.73
CA LYS A 5 19.77 2.81 5.00
C LYS A 5 19.47 3.87 6.06
N LEU A 6 18.52 3.59 6.94
CA LEU A 6 18.40 4.41 8.15
C LEU A 6 19.70 4.21 8.92
N PRO A 7 20.47 5.27 9.15
CA PRO A 7 21.67 5.16 9.95
C PRO A 7 21.23 4.73 11.35
N PHE A 8 21.71 3.60 11.81
CA PHE A 8 21.56 3.22 13.20
C PHE A 8 22.43 4.17 14.02
N ASN A 9 21.79 5.03 14.79
CA ASN A 9 22.47 5.87 15.75
C ASN A 9 21.95 5.52 17.15
N ARG A 10 22.80 4.92 17.97
CA ARG A 10 22.48 4.61 19.36
C ARG A 10 22.14 5.86 20.19
N GLU A 11 22.72 6.99 19.85
CA GLU A 11 22.45 8.27 20.53
C GLU A 11 21.00 8.74 20.32
N MET A 12 20.36 8.38 19.18
CA MET A 12 18.95 8.71 18.94
C MET A 12 17.98 7.96 19.86
N VAL A 13 18.41 6.89 20.50
CA VAL A 13 17.59 6.02 21.35
C VAL A 13 17.77 6.34 22.83
N ALA A 14 18.91 6.90 23.21
CA ALA A 14 19.23 7.25 24.58
C ALA A 14 18.62 8.63 24.93
N THR A 15 17.29 8.67 25.10
CA THR A 15 16.56 9.91 25.42
C THR A 15 16.42 10.16 26.91
N ASP A 16 16.60 9.15 27.74
CA ASP A 16 16.47 9.26 29.20
C ASP A 16 17.82 9.59 29.84
N TYR A 17 17.79 10.47 30.81
CA TYR A 17 18.95 10.89 31.59
C TYR A 17 18.82 10.41 33.03
N VAL A 18 19.92 9.94 33.58
CA VAL A 18 20.08 9.60 34.98
C VAL A 18 21.30 10.38 35.49
N ASP A 19 21.12 11.18 36.53
CA ASP A 19 22.19 12.03 37.09
C ASP A 19 22.93 12.93 36.06
N GLY A 20 22.21 13.40 35.06
CA GLY A 20 22.73 14.31 34.02
C GLY A 20 23.43 13.62 32.84
N HIS A 21 23.49 12.29 32.81
CA HIS A 21 24.03 11.49 31.70
C HIS A 21 22.94 10.73 30.96
N SER A 22 23.08 10.52 29.66
CA SER A 22 22.20 9.62 28.94
C SER A 22 22.39 8.20 29.45
N PHE A 23 21.30 7.42 29.53
CA PHE A 23 21.39 6.06 30.07
C PHE A 23 22.37 5.17 29.28
N GLY A 24 22.45 5.36 27.97
CA GLY A 24 23.39 4.64 27.11
C GLY A 24 24.85 4.91 27.47
N GLU A 25 25.22 6.18 27.77
CA GLU A 25 26.57 6.55 28.20
C GLU A 25 26.89 5.96 29.56
N CYS A 26 26.00 6.12 30.54
CA CYS A 26 26.17 5.56 31.88
C CYS A 26 26.36 4.03 31.84
N TYR A 27 25.64 3.33 30.99
CA TYR A 27 25.74 1.89 30.86
C TYR A 27 27.05 1.43 30.21
N THR A 28 27.53 2.14 29.20
CA THR A 28 28.80 1.83 28.51
C THR A 28 30.01 2.07 29.40
N GLU A 29 29.92 3.00 30.34
CA GLU A 29 30.96 3.27 31.33
C GLU A 29 30.93 2.29 32.55
N GLY A 30 30.08 1.27 32.50
CA GLY A 30 29.97 0.28 33.56
C GLY A 30 29.12 0.74 34.76
N TRP A 31 28.24 1.70 34.55
CA TRP A 31 27.30 2.18 35.54
C TRP A 31 26.34 1.07 35.99
N LYS A 32 26.11 0.95 37.31
CA LYS A 32 25.26 -0.11 37.85
C LYS A 32 23.86 0.39 38.12
N ILE A 33 22.89 -0.34 37.59
CA ILE A 33 21.46 -0.05 37.81
C ILE A 33 21.05 -0.53 39.20
N ASN A 34 21.00 0.37 40.18
CA ASN A 34 20.72 0.03 41.57
C ASN A 34 19.35 0.54 42.07
N THR A 35 18.73 1.49 41.40
CA THR A 35 17.44 2.07 41.81
C THR A 35 16.28 1.57 40.93
N PRO A 36 15.01 1.61 41.40
CA PRO A 36 13.85 1.30 40.58
C PRO A 36 13.71 2.24 39.36
N ILE A 37 14.07 3.51 39.50
CA ILE A 37 14.03 4.51 38.42
C ILE A 37 15.06 4.15 37.33
N ASP A 38 16.27 3.77 37.72
CA ASP A 38 17.33 3.32 36.80
C ASP A 38 16.90 2.07 36.02
N LYS A 39 16.23 1.14 36.69
CA LYS A 39 15.74 -0.09 36.04
C LYS A 39 14.63 0.21 35.02
N GLU A 40 13.78 1.18 35.30
CA GLU A 40 12.73 1.57 34.39
C GLU A 40 13.29 2.36 33.19
N ALA A 41 14.19 3.30 33.40
CA ALA A 41 14.93 3.98 32.35
C ALA A 41 15.68 2.99 31.45
N TYR A 42 16.35 2.00 32.04
CA TYR A 42 17.00 0.93 31.27
C TYR A 42 16.03 0.11 30.43
N LYS A 43 14.86 -0.24 30.95
CA LYS A 43 13.85 -0.96 30.18
C LYS A 43 13.36 -0.15 28.98
N ARG A 44 13.09 1.16 29.16
CA ARG A 44 12.71 2.05 28.05
C ARG A 44 13.81 2.17 27.00
N TYR A 45 15.06 2.36 27.44
CA TYR A 45 16.22 2.38 26.55
C TYR A 45 16.36 1.09 25.74
N ARG A 46 16.30 -0.06 26.42
CA ARG A 46 16.38 -1.37 25.75
C ARG A 46 15.25 -1.57 24.74
N PHE A 47 14.01 -1.25 25.13
CA PHE A 47 12.86 -1.34 24.24
C PHE A 47 13.03 -0.45 22.99
N ALA A 48 13.47 0.78 23.17
CA ALA A 48 13.73 1.69 22.05
C ALA A 48 14.85 1.19 21.14
N LEU A 49 15.92 0.63 21.70
CA LEU A 49 17.04 0.02 20.97
C LEU A 49 16.57 -1.18 20.15
N ASP A 50 15.88 -2.13 20.79
CA ASP A 50 15.35 -3.33 20.14
C ASP A 50 14.37 -2.95 19.00
N THR A 51 13.52 -1.93 19.23
CA THR A 51 12.61 -1.41 18.20
C THR A 51 13.37 -0.87 16.98
N GLN A 52 14.47 -0.15 17.19
CA GLN A 52 15.30 0.34 16.08
C GLN A 52 16.03 -0.80 15.35
N GLU A 53 16.55 -1.76 16.06
CA GLU A 53 17.19 -2.95 15.47
C GLU A 53 16.18 -3.73 14.61
N ASP A 54 14.97 -3.94 15.10
CA ASP A 54 13.87 -4.58 14.36
C ASP A 54 13.49 -3.80 13.09
N LEU A 55 13.44 -2.47 13.15
CA LEU A 55 13.18 -1.63 11.98
C LEU A 55 14.29 -1.77 10.93
N ILE A 56 15.55 -1.83 11.34
CA ILE A 56 16.68 -2.02 10.42
C ILE A 56 16.62 -3.38 9.75
N ILE A 57 16.38 -4.45 10.52
CA ILE A 57 16.23 -5.80 10.01
C ILE A 57 15.06 -5.89 9.04
N THR A 58 13.91 -5.33 9.42
CA THR A 58 12.71 -5.28 8.58
C THR A 58 12.96 -4.56 7.26
N ASN A 59 13.59 -3.38 7.29
CA ASN A 59 13.89 -2.63 6.08
C ASN A 59 14.90 -3.33 5.18
N ARG A 60 15.89 -3.99 5.77
CA ARG A 60 16.85 -4.83 5.03
C ARG A 60 16.14 -6.01 4.35
N SER A 61 15.26 -6.69 5.04
CA SER A 61 14.47 -7.81 4.49
C SER A 61 13.56 -7.34 3.36
N LYS A 62 12.88 -6.19 3.50
CA LYS A 62 12.07 -5.58 2.44
C LYS A 62 12.92 -5.24 1.20
N SER A 63 14.12 -4.67 1.41
CA SER A 63 15.04 -4.34 0.32
C SER A 63 15.53 -5.58 -0.43
N ILE A 64 15.84 -6.68 0.28
CA ILE A 64 16.22 -7.95 -0.32
C ILE A 64 15.07 -8.52 -1.15
N ALA A 65 13.85 -8.56 -0.59
CA ALA A 65 12.67 -9.07 -1.29
C ALA A 65 12.38 -8.28 -2.58
N LEU A 66 12.48 -6.94 -2.54
CA LEU A 66 12.32 -6.10 -3.72
C LEU A 66 13.41 -6.38 -4.76
N ASN A 67 14.67 -6.53 -4.34
CA ASN A 67 15.77 -6.84 -5.26
C ASN A 67 15.58 -8.20 -5.95
N LEU A 68 15.09 -9.22 -5.25
CA LEU A 68 14.79 -10.53 -5.84
C LEU A 68 13.65 -10.40 -6.87
N ALA A 69 12.58 -9.68 -6.54
CA ALA A 69 11.50 -9.42 -7.48
C ALA A 69 11.96 -8.62 -8.72
N MET A 70 12.89 -7.67 -8.55
CA MET A 70 13.47 -6.92 -9.65
C MET A 70 14.38 -7.76 -10.54
N ILE A 71 15.05 -8.78 -9.99
CA ILE A 71 15.81 -9.75 -10.78
C ILE A 71 14.84 -10.58 -11.63
N ASP A 72 13.82 -11.17 -11.00
CA ASP A 72 12.80 -11.94 -11.71
C ASP A 72 12.12 -11.08 -12.80
N ALA A 73 11.74 -9.83 -12.49
CA ALA A 73 11.12 -8.92 -13.45
C ALA A 73 12.02 -8.60 -14.64
N LYS A 74 13.35 -8.48 -14.45
CA LYS A 74 14.31 -8.27 -15.54
C LYS A 74 14.43 -9.47 -16.45
N ASP A 75 14.36 -10.68 -15.89
CA ASP A 75 14.43 -11.91 -16.67
C ASP A 75 13.21 -12.06 -17.59
N TYR A 76 12.03 -11.57 -17.14
CA TYR A 76 10.81 -11.60 -17.94
C TYR A 76 10.56 -10.35 -18.78
N TYR A 77 11.35 -9.29 -18.65
CA TYR A 77 11.12 -7.99 -19.30
C TYR A 77 10.99 -8.07 -20.84
N ASN A 78 11.72 -8.97 -21.49
CA ASN A 78 11.69 -9.14 -22.95
C ASN A 78 10.78 -10.30 -23.40
N GLU A 79 10.16 -11.01 -22.45
CA GLU A 79 9.25 -12.10 -22.80
C GLU A 79 7.89 -11.54 -23.20
N PRO A 80 7.30 -12.00 -24.31
CA PRO A 80 6.02 -11.45 -24.80
C PRO A 80 4.85 -11.75 -23.87
N ASN A 81 4.92 -12.86 -23.14
CA ASN A 81 3.91 -13.26 -22.16
C ASN A 81 4.53 -14.06 -21.03
N MET A 82 4.09 -13.79 -19.81
CA MET A 82 4.40 -14.61 -18.64
C MET A 82 3.12 -15.13 -18.02
N TYR A 83 3.19 -16.30 -17.40
CA TYR A 83 2.05 -16.96 -16.77
C TYR A 83 2.36 -17.32 -15.34
N PHE A 84 1.38 -17.12 -14.45
CA PHE A 84 1.50 -17.48 -13.04
C PHE A 84 0.83 -18.84 -12.80
N SER A 85 1.56 -19.74 -12.14
CA SER A 85 0.96 -20.98 -11.62
C SER A 85 0.28 -20.71 -10.28
N TYR A 86 -0.88 -21.32 -10.07
CA TYR A 86 -1.70 -21.14 -8.88
C TYR A 86 -1.93 -22.46 -8.18
N GLN A 87 -2.15 -22.38 -6.86
CA GLN A 87 -2.57 -23.51 -6.03
C GLN A 87 -3.74 -23.11 -5.15
N PHE A 88 -4.54 -24.10 -4.75
CA PHE A 88 -5.60 -23.93 -3.77
C PHE A 88 -5.09 -24.26 -2.37
N ASP A 89 -5.51 -23.48 -1.36
CA ASP A 89 -5.40 -23.91 0.03
C ASP A 89 -6.60 -24.82 0.41
N PHE A 90 -6.56 -25.36 1.64
CA PHE A 90 -7.62 -26.23 2.16
C PHE A 90 -8.98 -25.50 2.34
N ARG A 91 -9.01 -24.17 2.29
CA ARG A 91 -10.22 -23.33 2.35
C ARG A 91 -10.76 -22.98 0.98
N GLY A 92 -10.15 -23.46 -0.11
CA GLY A 92 -10.52 -23.17 -1.48
C GLY A 92 -10.06 -21.78 -1.99
N ARG A 93 -9.11 -21.14 -1.30
CA ARG A 93 -8.51 -19.88 -1.76
C ARG A 93 -7.37 -20.16 -2.73
N ILE A 94 -7.25 -19.31 -3.73
CA ILE A 94 -6.24 -19.41 -4.79
C ILE A 94 -5.04 -18.52 -4.45
N TYR A 95 -3.84 -19.09 -4.53
CA TYR A 95 -2.58 -18.38 -4.31
C TYR A 95 -1.59 -18.65 -5.45
N PRO A 96 -0.84 -17.64 -5.93
CA PRO A 96 0.27 -17.87 -6.85
C PRO A 96 1.39 -18.64 -6.13
N ILE A 97 2.06 -19.50 -6.86
CA ILE A 97 3.18 -20.32 -6.32
C ILE A 97 4.47 -19.51 -6.26
N GLN A 98 4.62 -18.52 -7.14
CA GLN A 98 5.79 -17.67 -7.23
C GLN A 98 5.96 -16.83 -5.94
N GLN A 99 7.22 -16.79 -5.44
CA GLN A 99 7.52 -16.14 -4.16
C GLN A 99 7.84 -14.65 -4.30
N HIS A 100 8.58 -14.24 -5.33
CA HIS A 100 9.10 -12.88 -5.44
C HIS A 100 8.24 -12.00 -6.31
N LEU A 101 8.03 -12.38 -7.58
CA LEU A 101 7.20 -11.66 -8.52
C LEU A 101 5.84 -12.37 -8.65
N ASN A 102 4.80 -11.82 -8.03
CA ASN A 102 3.47 -12.41 -8.09
C ASN A 102 2.35 -11.36 -7.93
N PRO A 103 1.15 -11.59 -8.52
CA PRO A 103 0.05 -10.62 -8.53
C PRO A 103 -0.63 -10.41 -7.17
N GLN A 104 -0.34 -11.23 -6.16
CA GLN A 104 -0.81 -11.06 -4.78
C GLN A 104 0.29 -10.53 -3.86
N GLY A 105 1.42 -10.11 -4.41
CA GLY A 105 2.53 -9.51 -3.70
C GLY A 105 2.19 -8.15 -3.09
N LYS A 106 3.21 -7.53 -2.51
CA LYS A 106 3.11 -6.16 -2.03
C LYS A 106 2.90 -5.20 -3.21
N GLU A 107 2.52 -3.98 -2.90
CA GLU A 107 2.23 -2.92 -3.85
C GLU A 107 3.35 -2.73 -4.88
N GLU A 108 4.59 -2.64 -4.42
CA GLU A 108 5.77 -2.49 -5.28
C GLU A 108 5.96 -3.64 -6.27
N ILE A 109 5.48 -4.84 -5.90
CA ILE A 109 5.54 -6.02 -6.77
C ILE A 109 4.37 -6.01 -7.77
N LYS A 110 3.17 -5.66 -7.31
CA LYS A 110 2.00 -5.52 -8.18
C LYS A 110 2.22 -4.49 -9.28
N ALA A 111 2.89 -3.38 -8.96
CA ALA A 111 3.19 -2.32 -9.91
C ALA A 111 4.20 -2.72 -11.02
N LEU A 112 4.86 -3.86 -10.89
CA LEU A 112 5.76 -4.42 -11.94
C LEU A 112 5.05 -5.36 -12.91
N ILE A 113 3.77 -5.67 -12.66
CA ILE A 113 3.02 -6.67 -13.43
C ILE A 113 1.95 -5.97 -14.26
N GLU A 114 1.91 -6.28 -15.54
CA GLU A 114 0.97 -5.72 -16.51
C GLU A 114 0.23 -6.84 -17.24
N PHE A 115 -0.98 -6.56 -17.72
CA PHE A 115 -1.69 -7.44 -18.63
C PHE A 115 -1.10 -7.35 -20.04
N SER A 116 -0.73 -8.47 -20.66
CA SER A 116 -0.09 -8.49 -21.99
C SER A 116 -0.95 -7.86 -23.09
N ASN A 117 -2.26 -8.09 -23.09
CA ASN A 117 -3.15 -7.59 -24.14
C ASN A 117 -3.69 -6.18 -23.89
N GLY A 118 -3.69 -5.71 -22.65
CA GLY A 118 -4.29 -4.44 -22.25
C GLY A 118 -5.78 -4.32 -22.62
N TYR A 119 -6.43 -3.30 -22.10
CA TYR A 119 -7.83 -2.97 -22.41
C TYR A 119 -7.93 -1.55 -23.00
N PRO A 120 -8.60 -1.35 -24.16
CA PRO A 120 -8.73 -0.03 -24.75
C PRO A 120 -9.64 0.84 -23.86
N ILE A 121 -9.26 2.11 -23.69
CA ILE A 121 -10.11 3.13 -23.04
C ILE A 121 -10.66 4.04 -24.13
N THR A 122 -11.91 3.81 -24.52
CA THR A 122 -12.56 4.45 -25.68
C THR A 122 -13.82 5.22 -25.33
N THR A 123 -14.43 4.94 -24.18
CA THR A 123 -15.65 5.58 -23.70
C THR A 123 -15.38 6.47 -22.50
N GLU A 124 -16.26 7.43 -22.25
CA GLU A 124 -16.19 8.29 -21.06
C GLU A 124 -16.35 7.47 -19.77
N GLU A 125 -17.14 6.41 -19.79
CA GLU A 125 -17.34 5.53 -18.64
C GLU A 125 -16.05 4.74 -18.29
N GLU A 126 -15.35 4.22 -19.31
CA GLU A 126 -14.05 3.53 -19.11
C GLU A 126 -13.00 4.50 -18.55
N LEU A 127 -12.93 5.71 -19.07
CA LEU A 127 -12.06 6.76 -18.55
C LEU A 127 -12.42 7.17 -17.13
N TYR A 128 -13.70 7.26 -16.82
CA TYR A 128 -14.19 7.55 -15.47
C TYR A 128 -13.66 6.53 -14.46
N TRP A 129 -13.81 5.24 -14.73
CA TRP A 129 -13.31 4.19 -13.85
C TRP A 129 -11.78 4.13 -13.78
N PHE A 130 -11.11 4.43 -14.88
CA PHE A 130 -9.64 4.53 -14.90
C PHE A 130 -9.14 5.68 -14.02
N LYS A 131 -9.80 6.83 -14.04
CA LYS A 131 -9.52 7.97 -13.13
C LYS A 131 -9.81 7.63 -11.67
N ILE A 132 -10.89 6.90 -11.38
CA ILE A 132 -11.21 6.43 -10.03
C ILE A 132 -10.09 5.54 -9.47
N HIS A 133 -9.52 4.63 -10.29
CA HIS A 133 -8.38 3.83 -9.86
C HIS A 133 -7.18 4.70 -9.46
N GLY A 134 -6.80 5.66 -10.28
CA GLY A 134 -5.73 6.61 -9.95
C GLY A 134 -6.01 7.43 -8.69
N ALA A 135 -7.24 7.90 -8.53
CA ALA A 135 -7.68 8.62 -7.33
C ALA A 135 -7.59 7.75 -6.07
N ASN A 136 -7.99 6.48 -6.15
CA ASN A 136 -7.85 5.52 -5.04
C ASN A 136 -6.39 5.30 -4.66
N CYS A 137 -5.51 5.12 -5.66
CA CYS A 137 -4.08 4.98 -5.40
C CYS A 137 -3.45 6.24 -4.80
N TYR A 138 -3.98 7.42 -5.15
CA TYR A 138 -3.53 8.68 -4.57
C TYR A 138 -3.90 8.84 -3.09
N GLY A 139 -5.04 8.27 -2.66
CA GLY A 139 -5.57 8.38 -1.29
C GLY A 139 -6.92 9.10 -1.20
N TYR A 140 -7.62 9.25 -2.33
CA TYR A 140 -8.97 9.83 -2.38
C TYR A 140 -10.09 8.80 -2.21
N ASP A 141 -9.78 7.58 -1.75
CA ASP A 141 -10.71 6.45 -1.62
C ASP A 141 -11.88 6.69 -0.64
N LYS A 142 -11.81 7.72 0.18
CA LYS A 142 -12.88 8.13 1.12
C LYS A 142 -13.89 9.11 0.53
N LEU A 143 -13.56 9.75 -0.59
CA LEU A 143 -14.45 10.68 -1.27
C LEU A 143 -15.53 9.94 -2.07
N GLU A 144 -16.61 10.65 -2.44
CA GLU A 144 -17.59 10.16 -3.42
C GLU A 144 -16.93 10.03 -4.80
N TYR A 145 -17.47 9.17 -5.66
CA TYR A 145 -16.85 8.85 -6.94
C TYR A 145 -16.65 10.08 -7.85
N GLU A 146 -17.63 10.97 -7.92
CA GLU A 146 -17.54 12.20 -8.71
C GLU A 146 -16.42 13.12 -8.21
N ASP A 147 -16.29 13.25 -6.89
CA ASP A 147 -15.25 14.07 -6.27
C ASP A 147 -13.85 13.46 -6.51
N ARG A 148 -13.71 12.12 -6.51
CA ARG A 148 -12.46 11.46 -6.88
C ARG A 148 -12.00 11.83 -8.26
N VAL A 149 -12.90 11.75 -9.24
CA VAL A 149 -12.61 12.09 -10.63
C VAL A 149 -12.25 13.57 -10.78
N ASN A 150 -12.98 14.45 -10.10
CA ASN A 150 -12.71 15.89 -10.10
C ASN A 150 -11.35 16.21 -9.49
N GLU A 151 -11.03 15.65 -8.33
CA GLU A 151 -9.76 15.91 -7.63
C GLU A 151 -8.53 15.37 -8.39
N ILE A 152 -8.62 14.16 -8.95
CA ILE A 152 -7.51 13.60 -9.71
C ILE A 152 -7.30 14.32 -11.05
N SER A 153 -8.37 14.80 -11.69
CA SER A 153 -8.29 15.57 -12.93
C SER A 153 -7.59 16.92 -12.75
N LYS A 154 -7.68 17.55 -11.58
CA LYS A 154 -6.92 18.78 -11.27
C LYS A 154 -5.40 18.57 -11.28
N LYS A 155 -4.93 17.33 -11.20
CA LYS A 155 -3.53 16.97 -11.10
C LYS A 155 -2.86 16.57 -12.41
N GLU A 156 -3.53 16.74 -13.55
CA GLU A 156 -3.01 16.33 -14.87
C GLU A 156 -1.60 16.88 -15.17
N GLN A 157 -1.32 18.12 -14.80
CA GLN A 157 0.03 18.69 -14.96
C GLN A 157 1.07 17.99 -14.08
N GLU A 158 0.73 17.72 -12.81
CA GLU A 158 1.61 16.98 -11.89
C GLU A 158 1.88 15.58 -12.40
N ILE A 159 0.84 14.89 -12.91
CA ILE A 159 0.91 13.54 -13.47
C ILE A 159 1.87 13.50 -14.69
N HIS A 160 1.78 14.47 -15.58
CA HIS A 160 2.69 14.60 -16.71
C HIS A 160 4.15 14.79 -16.26
N LEU A 161 4.37 15.63 -15.25
CA LEU A 161 5.72 15.84 -14.69
C LEU A 161 6.25 14.55 -14.05
N ILE A 162 5.44 13.84 -13.28
CA ILE A 162 5.80 12.54 -12.67
C ILE A 162 6.20 11.54 -13.76
N ALA A 163 5.39 11.41 -14.81
CA ALA A 163 5.65 10.50 -15.91
C ALA A 163 6.94 10.84 -16.68
N SER A 164 7.27 12.14 -16.82
CA SER A 164 8.47 12.59 -17.52
C SER A 164 9.77 12.31 -16.74
N ASP A 165 9.79 12.51 -15.42
CA ASP A 165 10.94 12.27 -14.54
C ASP A 165 10.47 11.99 -13.11
N PRO A 166 10.15 10.72 -12.80
CA PRO A 166 9.59 10.35 -11.50
C PRO A 166 10.55 10.59 -10.33
N ILE A 167 11.86 10.61 -10.58
CA ILE A 167 12.85 10.84 -9.52
C ILE A 167 12.86 12.32 -9.14
N ARG A 168 12.93 13.19 -10.14
CA ARG A 168 12.93 14.64 -9.95
C ARG A 168 11.63 15.11 -9.29
N TYR A 169 10.51 14.56 -9.71
CA TYR A 169 9.18 14.96 -9.24
C TYR A 169 8.63 14.05 -8.14
N ARG A 170 9.51 13.35 -7.43
CA ARG A 170 9.15 12.45 -6.33
C ARG A 170 8.28 13.11 -5.26
N GLY A 171 8.41 14.42 -5.05
CA GLY A 171 7.61 15.17 -4.08
C GLY A 171 6.10 15.07 -4.29
N TYR A 172 5.63 14.82 -5.53
CA TYR A 172 4.21 14.77 -5.85
C TYR A 172 3.57 13.37 -5.62
N TRP A 173 4.37 12.30 -5.51
CA TRP A 173 3.81 10.96 -5.41
C TRP A 173 4.31 10.12 -4.23
N LYS A 174 5.39 10.51 -3.56
CA LYS A 174 6.02 9.73 -2.48
C LYS A 174 5.14 9.53 -1.23
N ASP A 175 4.16 10.39 -1.01
CA ASP A 175 3.31 10.42 0.18
C ASP A 175 1.86 9.98 -0.16
N THR A 176 1.65 9.38 -1.33
CA THR A 176 0.36 8.80 -1.73
C THR A 176 0.11 7.46 -1.04
N ASP A 177 -1.14 7.05 -0.89
CA ASP A 177 -1.51 5.84 -0.14
C ASP A 177 -0.95 4.58 -0.78
N SER A 178 -0.97 4.49 -2.12
CA SER A 178 -0.41 3.39 -2.91
C SER A 178 0.60 3.92 -3.92
N LEU A 179 1.77 4.30 -3.40
CA LEU A 179 2.74 5.13 -4.15
C LEU A 179 3.22 4.49 -5.47
N TYR A 180 3.51 3.19 -5.50
CA TYR A 180 4.01 2.54 -6.73
C TYR A 180 2.90 2.24 -7.73
N LEU A 181 1.70 1.90 -7.27
CA LEU A 181 0.53 1.75 -8.13
C LEU A 181 0.10 3.10 -8.70
N TYR A 182 0.17 4.16 -7.89
CA TYR A 182 -0.07 5.52 -8.39
C TYR A 182 0.96 5.94 -9.44
N LEU A 183 2.23 5.62 -9.22
CA LEU A 183 3.29 5.90 -10.20
C LEU A 183 3.05 5.16 -11.52
N ALA A 184 2.72 3.87 -11.48
CA ALA A 184 2.38 3.09 -12.66
C ALA A 184 1.17 3.69 -13.39
N TRP A 185 0.14 4.07 -12.64
CA TRP A 185 -1.03 4.76 -13.21
C TRP A 185 -0.66 6.12 -13.83
N CYS A 186 0.24 6.91 -13.23
CA CYS A 186 0.69 8.18 -13.82
C CYS A 186 1.35 7.98 -15.19
N PHE A 187 2.15 6.93 -15.38
CA PHE A 187 2.73 6.62 -16.67
C PHE A 187 1.63 6.34 -17.71
N GLU A 188 0.70 5.44 -17.42
CA GLU A 188 -0.37 5.09 -18.34
C GLU A 188 -1.35 6.25 -18.59
N TYR A 189 -1.69 7.03 -17.56
CA TYR A 189 -2.57 8.17 -17.74
C TYR A 189 -1.92 9.28 -18.58
N SER A 190 -0.62 9.49 -18.44
CA SER A 190 0.14 10.38 -19.31
C SER A 190 0.15 9.89 -20.77
N ASP A 191 0.31 8.58 -20.99
CA ASP A 191 0.23 7.98 -22.32
C ASP A 191 -1.18 8.10 -22.92
N TYR A 192 -2.22 7.91 -22.11
CA TYR A 192 -3.62 8.16 -22.51
C TYR A 192 -3.81 9.60 -22.98
N LEU A 193 -3.35 10.60 -22.22
CA LEU A 193 -3.47 12.01 -22.58
C LEU A 193 -2.77 12.35 -23.90
N ASN A 194 -1.65 11.67 -24.19
CA ASN A 194 -0.91 11.88 -25.45
C ASN A 194 -1.59 11.17 -26.64
N ASN A 195 -2.21 10.00 -26.44
CA ASN A 195 -2.73 9.15 -27.50
C ASN A 195 -4.10 8.52 -27.17
N PRO A 196 -5.16 9.31 -26.92
CA PRO A 196 -6.43 8.79 -26.36
C PRO A 196 -7.15 7.78 -27.27
N THR A 197 -6.95 7.85 -28.59
CA THR A 197 -7.64 6.98 -29.55
C THR A 197 -7.04 5.60 -29.72
N THR A 198 -5.76 5.43 -29.40
CA THR A 198 -5.02 4.17 -29.57
C THR A 198 -4.56 3.58 -28.25
N PHE A 199 -4.78 4.27 -27.15
CA PHE A 199 -4.36 3.87 -25.82
C PHE A 199 -5.03 2.57 -25.38
N ARG A 200 -4.26 1.73 -24.71
CA ARG A 200 -4.72 0.52 -24.01
C ARG A 200 -4.08 0.51 -22.62
N SER A 201 -4.89 0.38 -21.60
CA SER A 201 -4.38 0.22 -20.24
C SER A 201 -3.98 -1.23 -20.00
N HIS A 202 -2.81 -1.41 -19.42
CA HIS A 202 -2.25 -2.71 -19.04
C HIS A 202 -2.25 -2.92 -17.52
N ILE A 203 -2.64 -1.90 -16.74
CA ILE A 203 -2.62 -1.96 -15.27
C ILE A 203 -3.64 -2.96 -14.73
N PRO A 204 -3.23 -3.92 -13.87
CA PRO A 204 -4.14 -4.72 -13.09
C PRO A 204 -4.81 -3.90 -12.00
N ILE A 205 -6.15 -3.85 -12.00
CA ILE A 205 -6.94 -3.20 -10.96
C ILE A 205 -7.33 -4.25 -9.93
N ALA A 206 -6.89 -4.06 -8.67
CA ALA A 206 -7.30 -4.91 -7.56
C ALA A 206 -8.65 -4.43 -7.00
N LEU A 207 -9.61 -5.36 -6.92
CA LEU A 207 -10.91 -5.13 -6.30
C LEU A 207 -10.98 -5.90 -4.99
N ASP A 208 -11.57 -5.28 -3.97
CA ASP A 208 -11.78 -5.90 -2.67
C ASP A 208 -13.25 -5.81 -2.26
N ALA A 209 -13.69 -6.73 -1.40
CA ALA A 209 -15.07 -6.84 -0.95
C ALA A 209 -15.24 -6.18 0.43
N THR A 210 -16.32 -5.40 0.59
CA THR A 210 -16.71 -4.88 1.90
C THR A 210 -17.35 -6.01 2.71
N CYS A 211 -16.60 -6.60 3.66
CA CYS A 211 -17.10 -7.66 4.54
C CYS A 211 -17.70 -8.87 3.79
N SER A 212 -16.85 -9.60 3.03
CA SER A 212 -17.26 -10.69 2.12
C SER A 212 -18.17 -11.75 2.77
N GLY A 213 -17.98 -12.06 4.06
CA GLY A 213 -18.85 -13.00 4.79
C GLY A 213 -20.30 -12.52 4.82
N ILE A 214 -20.55 -11.27 5.20
CA ILE A 214 -21.91 -10.72 5.24
C ILE A 214 -22.47 -10.58 3.82
N GLN A 215 -21.65 -10.23 2.83
CA GLN A 215 -22.09 -10.19 1.42
C GLN A 215 -22.64 -11.54 0.96
N VAL A 216 -21.92 -12.63 1.25
CA VAL A 216 -22.35 -13.99 0.89
C VAL A 216 -23.62 -14.37 1.64
N TYR A 217 -23.69 -14.11 2.96
CA TYR A 217 -24.90 -14.42 3.74
C TYR A 217 -26.11 -13.60 3.30
N SER A 218 -25.95 -12.32 3.01
CA SER A 218 -27.04 -11.48 2.49
C SER A 218 -27.60 -12.03 1.18
N GLY A 219 -26.71 -12.48 0.27
CA GLY A 219 -27.14 -13.11 -0.98
C GLY A 219 -27.86 -14.45 -0.77
N LEU A 220 -27.34 -15.31 0.11
CA LEU A 220 -27.95 -16.62 0.41
C LEU A 220 -29.31 -16.51 1.11
N LEU A 221 -29.47 -15.52 2.00
CA LEU A 221 -30.68 -15.30 2.78
C LEU A 221 -31.66 -14.36 2.08
N LEU A 222 -31.32 -13.81 0.93
CA LEU A 222 -32.08 -12.76 0.22
C LEU A 222 -32.34 -11.54 1.12
N ASP A 223 -31.41 -11.21 1.99
CA ASP A 223 -31.45 -10.06 2.89
C ASP A 223 -31.03 -8.79 2.16
N GLY A 224 -32.00 -8.04 1.65
CA GLY A 224 -31.76 -6.81 0.91
C GLY A 224 -31.17 -5.68 1.77
N GLU A 225 -31.54 -5.59 3.06
CA GLU A 225 -31.02 -4.57 3.96
C GLU A 225 -29.54 -4.86 4.30
N GLY A 226 -29.20 -6.09 4.65
CA GLY A 226 -27.83 -6.50 4.87
C GLY A 226 -26.96 -6.35 3.61
N ALA A 227 -27.49 -6.64 2.43
CA ALA A 227 -26.81 -6.47 1.16
C ALA A 227 -26.48 -5.00 0.86
N GLU A 228 -27.37 -4.06 1.20
CA GLU A 228 -27.12 -2.63 1.07
C GLU A 228 -26.04 -2.15 2.03
N GLU A 229 -26.06 -2.58 3.28
CA GLU A 229 -25.07 -2.19 4.30
C GLU A 229 -23.64 -2.65 3.99
N VAL A 230 -23.48 -3.68 3.17
CA VAL A 230 -22.19 -4.22 2.73
C VAL A 230 -21.88 -3.93 1.25
N ASN A 231 -22.57 -2.96 0.66
CA ASN A 231 -22.33 -2.46 -0.70
C ASN A 231 -22.48 -3.52 -1.81
N VAL A 232 -23.40 -4.50 -1.66
CA VAL A 232 -23.80 -5.43 -2.72
C VAL A 232 -24.91 -4.82 -3.55
N THR A 233 -25.83 -4.09 -2.90
CA THR A 233 -26.94 -3.38 -3.52
C THR A 233 -26.94 -1.92 -3.06
N GLY A 234 -27.73 -1.08 -3.73
CA GLY A 234 -27.82 0.35 -3.41
C GLY A 234 -26.86 1.21 -4.24
N TYR A 235 -27.07 2.53 -4.18
CA TYR A 235 -26.32 3.53 -4.98
C TYR A 235 -25.34 4.35 -4.14
N THR A 236 -25.44 4.31 -2.81
CA THR A 236 -24.59 5.06 -1.89
C THR A 236 -23.72 4.12 -1.11
N ARG A 237 -22.43 4.48 -0.98
CA ARG A 237 -21.49 3.69 -0.18
C ARG A 237 -21.89 3.70 1.29
N LYS A 238 -21.93 2.52 1.91
CA LYS A 238 -22.17 2.30 3.35
C LYS A 238 -20.88 1.86 4.04
N ASP A 239 -20.76 2.18 5.31
CA ASP A 239 -19.67 1.72 6.19
C ASP A 239 -20.23 0.85 7.31
N ILE A 240 -20.31 -0.44 7.07
CA ILE A 240 -20.80 -1.43 8.05
C ILE A 240 -19.92 -1.46 9.31
N TYR A 241 -18.62 -1.25 9.20
CA TYR A 241 -17.70 -1.28 10.34
C TYR A 241 -17.92 -0.09 11.26
N GLY A 242 -18.08 1.11 10.71
CA GLY A 242 -18.43 2.31 11.46
C GLY A 242 -19.80 2.19 12.13
N LYS A 243 -20.79 1.62 11.44
CA LYS A 243 -22.14 1.35 12.00
C LYS A 243 -22.08 0.39 13.18
N VAL A 244 -21.32 -0.69 13.08
CA VAL A 244 -21.14 -1.66 14.17
C VAL A 244 -20.40 -1.00 15.35
N ALA A 245 -19.33 -0.26 15.08
CA ALA A 245 -18.58 0.45 16.13
C ALA A 245 -19.48 1.46 16.90
N ALA A 246 -20.28 2.24 16.18
CA ALA A 246 -21.23 3.18 16.81
C ALA A 246 -22.22 2.43 17.71
N LYS A 247 -22.77 1.32 17.21
CA LYS A 247 -23.74 0.51 17.97
C LYS A 247 -23.12 -0.14 19.20
N VAL A 248 -21.88 -0.60 19.15
CA VAL A 248 -21.15 -1.13 20.33
C VAL A 248 -20.92 -0.03 21.36
N ASN A 249 -20.55 1.18 20.94
CA ASN A 249 -20.33 2.31 21.84
C ASN A 249 -21.62 2.79 22.56
N GLU A 250 -22.80 2.49 22.02
CA GLU A 250 -24.07 2.76 22.71
C GLU A 250 -24.32 1.83 23.91
N TYR A 251 -23.66 0.66 23.95
CA TYR A 251 -23.81 -0.35 25.01
C TYR A 251 -22.68 -0.33 26.05
N LEU A 252 -21.62 0.45 25.83
CA LEU A 252 -20.49 0.63 26.75
C LEU A 252 -20.64 1.90 27.56
#